data_1bd5785392bdc4bcaff2790fb1a0369e
#
_entry.id   1bd5785392bdc4bcaff2790fb1a0369e
#
_cell.length_a   1.000
_cell.length_b   1.000
_cell.length_c   1.000
_cell.angle_alpha   90.00
_cell.angle_beta   90.00
_cell.angle_gamma   90.00
#
_symmetry.space_group_name_H-M   'P 1'
#
loop_
_entity.id
_entity.type
_entity.pdbx_description
1 polymer ?
#
loop_
_entity_poly.entity_id
_entity_poly.type
_entity_poly.pdbx_seq_one_letter_code
_entity_poly.pdbx_strand_id
1 'polypeptide(L)'
;METNFKSVHTPKDIIISTIVILAGVGSYVLNPALGVTLASCGLLMLCFFKKGYKADGKEQVLTKVAMDMSASYLQPLKDFLGGKSIDLNLGEASKGGPVRLEVYFNQAAELAYAQLYTFSNYTYEPAVGTIELHSKQAEKLISMLKK
;
A
#
# COMPACT_ATOMS: atom_id res chain seq x y z
N MET A 1 7.09 13.13 13.62
CA MET A 1 5.70 13.44 13.21
C MET A 1 5.11 12.19 12.60
N GLU A 2 3.99 11.71 13.06
CA GLU A 2 3.28 10.63 12.39
C GLU A 2 2.56 11.20 11.17
N THR A 3 2.95 10.76 9.99
CA THR A 3 2.24 11.10 8.76
C THR A 3 1.00 10.23 8.65
N ASN A 4 -0.18 10.84 8.65
CA ASN A 4 -1.43 10.12 8.43
C ASN A 4 -1.63 9.86 6.94
N PHE A 5 -2.01 8.62 6.63
CA PHE A 5 -2.32 8.20 5.27
C PHE A 5 -3.82 7.92 5.13
N LYS A 6 -4.46 8.63 4.19
CA LYS A 6 -5.88 8.43 3.88
C LYS A 6 -6.02 7.58 2.63
N SER A 7 -6.87 6.55 2.69
CA SER A 7 -7.21 5.74 1.51
C SER A 7 -8.00 6.57 0.51
N VAL A 8 -7.61 6.50 -0.77
CA VAL A 8 -8.25 7.21 -1.89
C VAL A 8 -8.45 6.29 -3.08
N HIS A 9 -9.41 6.64 -3.94
CA HIS A 9 -9.60 5.93 -5.19
C HIS A 9 -8.43 6.21 -6.15
N THR A 10 -7.91 5.15 -6.77
CA THR A 10 -7.04 5.30 -7.93
C THR A 10 -7.88 5.44 -9.19
N PRO A 11 -7.33 6.00 -10.30
CA PRO A 11 -8.03 5.98 -11.59
C PRO A 11 -8.46 4.58 -12.02
N LYS A 12 -7.66 3.56 -11.72
CA LYS A 12 -7.98 2.14 -12.00
C LYS A 12 -9.19 1.66 -11.21
N ASP A 13 -9.30 2.03 -9.93
CA ASP A 13 -10.43 1.64 -9.09
C ASP A 13 -11.75 2.20 -9.64
N ILE A 14 -11.74 3.46 -10.09
CA ILE A 14 -12.89 4.12 -10.69
C ILE A 14 -13.28 3.45 -12.02
N ILE A 15 -12.30 3.17 -12.89
CA ILE A 15 -12.54 2.51 -14.18
C ILE A 15 -13.15 1.12 -13.96
N ILE A 16 -12.58 0.30 -13.09
CA ILE A 16 -13.09 -1.05 -12.82
C ILE A 16 -14.51 -0.99 -12.28
N SER A 17 -14.78 -0.14 -11.30
CA SER A 17 -16.11 0.04 -10.72
C SER A 17 -17.13 0.49 -11.78
N THR A 18 -16.76 1.41 -12.66
CA THR A 18 -17.59 1.89 -13.75
C THR A 18 -17.91 0.78 -14.76
N ILE A 19 -16.93 -0.04 -15.11
CA ILE A 19 -17.13 -1.21 -16.01
C ILE A 19 -18.14 -2.18 -15.38
N VAL A 20 -18.05 -2.46 -14.09
CA VAL A 20 -18.98 -3.36 -13.39
C VAL A 20 -20.40 -2.78 -13.39
N ILE A 21 -20.56 -1.47 -13.18
CA ILE A 21 -21.87 -0.81 -13.25
C ILE A 21 -22.46 -0.92 -14.66
N LEU A 22 -21.67 -0.62 -15.70
CA LEU A 22 -22.11 -0.69 -17.09
C LEU A 22 -22.48 -2.12 -17.50
N ALA A 23 -21.71 -3.11 -17.04
CA ALA A 23 -22.03 -4.52 -17.24
C ALA A 23 -23.36 -4.89 -16.57
N GLY A 24 -23.64 -4.36 -15.37
CA GLY A 24 -24.92 -4.51 -14.68
C GLY A 24 -26.08 -3.92 -15.46
N VAL A 25 -25.94 -2.70 -15.96
CA VAL A 25 -26.96 -2.05 -16.79
C VAL A 25 -27.23 -2.84 -18.08
N GLY A 26 -26.19 -3.31 -18.76
CA GLY A 26 -26.34 -4.14 -19.97
C GLY A 26 -27.01 -5.50 -19.67
N SER A 27 -26.63 -6.14 -18.58
CA SER A 27 -27.20 -7.42 -18.17
C SER A 27 -28.65 -7.33 -17.71
N TYR A 28 -29.12 -6.15 -17.29
CA TYR A 28 -30.49 -5.94 -16.84
C TYR A 28 -31.52 -6.30 -17.93
N VAL A 29 -31.19 -6.04 -19.20
CA VAL A 29 -32.05 -6.37 -20.34
C VAL A 29 -32.25 -7.88 -20.51
N LEU A 30 -31.24 -8.68 -20.19
CA LEU A 30 -31.27 -10.14 -20.29
C LEU A 30 -31.81 -10.80 -19.02
N ASN A 31 -31.38 -10.33 -17.87
CA ASN A 31 -31.80 -10.81 -16.56
C ASN A 31 -31.79 -9.66 -15.55
N PRO A 32 -32.96 -9.14 -15.15
CA PRO A 32 -33.07 -8.01 -14.23
C PRO A 32 -32.40 -8.26 -12.88
N ALA A 33 -32.51 -9.46 -12.32
CA ALA A 33 -31.88 -9.80 -11.01
C ALA A 33 -30.35 -9.73 -11.11
N LEU A 34 -29.77 -10.29 -12.16
CA LEU A 34 -28.33 -10.24 -12.41
C LEU A 34 -27.86 -8.80 -12.62
N GLY A 35 -28.60 -8.03 -13.43
CA GLY A 35 -28.28 -6.63 -13.73
C GLY A 35 -28.26 -5.76 -12.48
N VAL A 36 -29.27 -5.86 -11.62
CA VAL A 36 -29.35 -5.12 -10.36
C VAL A 36 -28.21 -5.52 -9.43
N THR A 37 -27.91 -6.81 -9.32
CA THR A 37 -26.81 -7.30 -8.46
C THR A 37 -25.47 -6.74 -8.90
N LEU A 38 -25.13 -6.82 -10.18
CA LEU A 38 -23.88 -6.28 -10.71
C LEU A 38 -23.77 -4.76 -10.58
N ALA A 39 -24.84 -4.04 -10.89
CA ALA A 39 -24.86 -2.58 -10.74
C ALA A 39 -24.66 -2.17 -9.27
N SER A 40 -25.32 -2.86 -8.33
CA SER A 40 -25.16 -2.62 -6.90
C SER A 40 -23.74 -2.93 -6.42
N CYS A 41 -23.13 -4.03 -6.88
CA CYS A 41 -21.73 -4.35 -6.60
C CYS A 41 -20.79 -3.26 -7.10
N GLY A 42 -21.00 -2.77 -8.32
CA GLY A 42 -20.18 -1.68 -8.88
C GLY A 42 -20.30 -0.38 -8.09
N LEU A 43 -21.51 -0.03 -7.61
CA LEU A 43 -21.72 1.13 -6.74
C LEU A 43 -21.02 0.95 -5.38
N LEU A 44 -21.10 -0.22 -4.76
CA LEU A 44 -20.35 -0.52 -3.52
C LEU A 44 -18.85 -0.44 -3.74
N MET A 45 -18.34 -0.90 -4.88
CA MET A 45 -16.93 -0.73 -5.23
C MET A 45 -16.54 0.75 -5.35
N LEU A 46 -17.36 1.60 -5.94
CA LEU A 46 -17.11 3.04 -5.97
C LEU A 46 -17.07 3.67 -4.56
N CYS A 47 -17.80 3.13 -3.61
CA CYS A 47 -17.80 3.67 -2.24
C CYS A 47 -16.60 3.18 -1.42
N PHE A 48 -16.25 1.90 -1.53
CA PHE A 48 -15.36 1.22 -0.59
C PHE A 48 -14.03 0.74 -1.17
N PHE A 49 -13.95 0.54 -2.49
CA PHE A 49 -12.76 0.00 -3.15
C PHE A 49 -11.72 1.08 -3.40
N LYS A 50 -10.89 1.33 -2.39
CA LYS A 50 -9.85 2.37 -2.39
C LYS A 50 -8.48 1.73 -2.22
N LYS A 51 -7.72 1.61 -3.29
CA LYS A 51 -6.36 1.01 -3.29
C LYS A 51 -5.23 2.03 -3.22
N GLY A 52 -5.52 3.31 -3.39
CA GLY A 52 -4.54 4.38 -3.29
C GLY A 52 -4.48 4.96 -1.88
N TYR A 53 -3.38 5.63 -1.59
CA TYR A 53 -3.16 6.35 -0.34
C TYR A 53 -2.65 7.75 -0.63
N LYS A 54 -3.03 8.72 0.18
CA LYS A 54 -2.46 10.07 0.17
C LYS A 54 -1.93 10.40 1.55
N ALA A 55 -0.72 10.96 1.60
CA ALA A 55 -0.18 11.54 2.82
C ALA A 55 -0.85 12.89 3.08
N ASP A 56 -1.04 13.25 4.34
CA ASP A 56 -1.62 14.54 4.72
C ASP A 56 -0.81 15.69 4.12
N GLY A 57 -1.50 16.61 3.43
CA GLY A 57 -0.89 17.75 2.76
C GLY A 57 -0.20 17.46 1.42
N LYS A 58 -0.28 16.23 0.90
CA LYS A 58 0.28 15.85 -0.41
C LYS A 58 -0.82 15.44 -1.36
N GLU A 59 -0.68 15.86 -2.64
CA GLU A 59 -1.65 15.54 -3.70
C GLU A 59 -1.39 14.16 -4.36
N GLN A 60 -0.18 13.64 -4.21
CA GLN A 60 0.25 12.42 -4.90
C GLN A 60 -0.44 11.17 -4.34
N VAL A 61 -0.91 10.33 -5.25
CA VAL A 61 -1.45 9.00 -4.92
C VAL A 61 -0.30 8.01 -4.77
N LEU A 62 -0.25 7.35 -3.62
CA LEU A 62 0.75 6.38 -3.25
C LEU A 62 0.18 4.96 -3.29
N THR A 63 1.04 3.99 -3.56
CA THR A 63 0.75 2.56 -3.43
C THR A 63 1.33 2.06 -2.12
N LYS A 64 0.56 1.28 -1.36
CA LYS A 64 1.01 0.67 -0.11
C LYS A 64 1.46 -0.77 -0.35
N VAL A 65 2.62 -1.11 0.21
CA VAL A 65 3.10 -2.50 0.37
C VAL A 65 3.41 -2.72 1.85
N ALA A 66 2.93 -3.81 2.40
CA ALA A 66 3.21 -4.22 3.78
C ALA A 66 3.85 -5.62 3.76
N MET A 67 4.91 -5.79 4.53
CA MET A 67 5.66 -7.05 4.64
C MET A 67 5.90 -7.38 6.11
N ASP A 68 5.61 -8.63 6.48
CA ASP A 68 5.94 -9.17 7.80
C ASP A 68 7.18 -10.06 7.69
N MET A 69 8.15 -9.85 8.56
CA MET A 69 9.44 -10.51 8.52
C MET A 69 9.99 -10.84 9.92
N SER A 70 11.04 -11.65 9.96
CA SER A 70 11.65 -12.06 11.23
C SER A 70 12.29 -10.89 11.98
N ALA A 71 12.46 -11.05 13.31
CA ALA A 71 13.07 -10.05 14.16
C ALA A 71 14.51 -9.68 13.76
N SER A 72 15.22 -10.57 13.06
CA SER A 72 16.58 -10.34 12.56
C SER A 72 16.69 -9.19 11.55
N TYR A 73 15.59 -8.85 10.87
CA TYR A 73 15.55 -7.75 9.90
C TYR A 73 15.34 -6.37 10.55
N LEU A 74 14.99 -6.30 11.83
CA LEU A 74 14.71 -5.04 12.51
C LEU A 74 15.89 -4.07 12.48
N GLN A 75 17.07 -4.53 12.89
CA GLN A 75 18.26 -3.67 12.93
C GLN A 75 18.78 -3.30 11.54
N PRO A 76 18.91 -4.24 10.59
CA PRO A 76 19.27 -3.88 9.21
C PRO A 76 18.31 -2.87 8.57
N LEU A 77 17.00 -2.98 8.81
CA LEU A 77 16.02 -2.01 8.30
C LEU A 77 16.17 -0.65 8.97
N LYS A 78 16.37 -0.59 10.30
CA LYS A 78 16.66 0.68 10.98
C LYS A 78 17.91 1.34 10.43
N ASP A 79 18.95 0.58 10.16
CA ASP A 79 20.21 1.09 9.61
C ASP A 79 20.03 1.62 8.18
N PHE A 80 19.30 0.90 7.35
CA PHE A 80 18.94 1.35 5.99
C PHE A 80 18.11 2.64 6.01
N LEU A 81 17.08 2.69 6.85
CA LEU A 81 16.21 3.87 6.99
C LEU A 81 16.97 5.05 7.61
N GLY A 82 18.00 4.79 8.42
CA GLY A 82 18.92 5.79 8.94
C GLY A 82 19.97 6.30 7.95
N GLY A 83 19.94 5.84 6.69
CA GLY A 83 20.79 6.32 5.60
C GLY A 83 22.00 5.44 5.31
N LYS A 84 22.17 4.28 5.98
CA LYS A 84 23.25 3.35 5.65
C LYS A 84 22.96 2.61 4.34
N SER A 85 24.01 2.42 3.54
CA SER A 85 23.90 1.67 2.30
C SER A 85 23.95 0.17 2.57
N ILE A 86 22.78 -0.43 2.79
CA ILE A 86 22.61 -1.87 3.02
C ILE A 86 21.78 -2.43 1.88
N ASP A 87 22.08 -3.63 1.42
CA ASP A 87 21.28 -4.38 0.45
C ASP A 87 20.59 -5.54 1.16
N LEU A 88 19.25 -5.57 1.08
CA LEU A 88 18.40 -6.56 1.72
C LEU A 88 17.55 -7.28 0.68
N ASN A 89 17.40 -8.59 0.83
CA ASN A 89 16.47 -9.37 0.02
C ASN A 89 15.11 -9.44 0.73
N LEU A 90 14.28 -8.41 0.54
CA LEU A 90 12.99 -8.30 1.21
C LEU A 90 11.96 -9.31 0.67
N GLY A 91 12.09 -9.76 -0.58
CA GLY A 91 11.21 -10.78 -1.15
C GLY A 91 11.36 -12.13 -0.45
N GLU A 92 12.58 -12.54 -0.11
CA GLU A 92 12.82 -13.73 0.71
C GLU A 92 12.49 -13.54 2.19
N ALA A 93 12.59 -12.31 2.69
CA ALA A 93 12.32 -11.97 4.07
C ALA A 93 10.82 -12.02 4.42
N SER A 94 9.94 -11.84 3.45
CA SER A 94 8.48 -11.79 3.63
C SER A 94 7.86 -13.17 3.89
N LYS A 95 8.30 -13.82 4.96
CA LYS A 95 7.79 -15.14 5.40
C LYS A 95 6.98 -15.10 6.70
N GLY A 96 6.59 -13.89 7.11
CA GLY A 96 5.93 -13.65 8.39
C GLY A 96 6.92 -13.45 9.54
N GLY A 97 6.46 -12.79 10.60
CA GLY A 97 7.26 -12.52 11.78
C GLY A 97 6.81 -11.28 12.55
N PRO A 98 7.51 -10.93 13.63
CA PRO A 98 7.11 -9.85 14.51
C PRO A 98 7.49 -8.44 13.99
N VAL A 99 8.21 -8.33 12.89
CA VAL A 99 8.60 -7.06 12.30
C VAL A 99 7.75 -6.81 11.06
N ARG A 100 7.08 -5.66 11.01
CA ARG A 100 6.29 -5.20 9.85
C ARG A 100 6.90 -3.95 9.26
N LEU A 101 7.18 -4.00 7.97
CA LEU A 101 7.57 -2.85 7.16
C LEU A 101 6.37 -2.44 6.29
N GLU A 102 5.90 -1.22 6.45
CA GLU A 102 4.90 -0.61 5.56
C GLU A 102 5.57 0.46 4.73
N VAL A 103 5.42 0.38 3.42
CA VAL A 103 5.99 1.33 2.46
C VAL A 103 4.88 1.90 1.60
N TYR A 104 4.80 3.22 1.55
CA TYR A 104 3.92 3.98 0.67
C TYR A 104 4.79 4.69 -0.36
N PHE A 105 4.62 4.41 -1.63
CA PHE A 105 5.47 4.97 -2.69
C PHE A 105 4.66 5.40 -3.91
N ASN A 106 5.17 6.38 -4.65
CA ASN A 106 4.61 6.79 -5.93
C ASN A 106 5.10 5.87 -7.07
N GLN A 107 4.38 5.88 -8.19
CA GLN A 107 4.71 5.02 -9.34
C GLN A 107 6.07 5.38 -9.98
N ALA A 108 6.48 6.63 -9.89
CA ALA A 108 7.76 7.11 -10.41
C ALA A 108 8.97 6.70 -9.54
N ALA A 109 8.73 6.06 -8.38
CA ALA A 109 9.77 5.65 -7.43
C ALA A 109 10.67 6.81 -6.91
N GLU A 110 10.19 8.04 -7.00
CA GLU A 110 10.93 9.23 -6.56
C GLU A 110 10.70 9.56 -5.08
N LEU A 111 9.57 9.10 -4.53
CA LEU A 111 9.13 9.35 -3.18
C LEU A 111 8.61 8.06 -2.53
N ALA A 112 9.08 7.77 -1.34
CA ALA A 112 8.57 6.68 -0.52
C ALA A 112 8.51 7.09 0.95
N TYR A 113 7.49 6.64 1.64
CA TYR A 113 7.38 6.72 3.10
C TYR A 113 7.51 5.32 3.67
N ALA A 114 8.41 5.13 4.60
CA ALA A 114 8.60 3.87 5.28
C ALA A 114 8.19 3.97 6.75
N GLN A 115 7.42 3.00 7.21
CA GLN A 115 7.04 2.83 8.60
C GLN A 115 7.45 1.44 9.06
N LEU A 116 8.14 1.36 10.16
CA LEU A 116 8.64 0.12 10.73
C LEU A 116 7.96 -0.15 12.06
N TYR A 117 7.35 -1.32 12.20
CA TYR A 117 6.64 -1.75 13.40
C TYR A 117 7.23 -3.03 13.96
N THR A 118 7.09 -3.19 15.27
CA THR A 118 7.35 -4.45 15.97
C THR A 118 6.09 -4.94 16.64
N PHE A 119 5.85 -6.25 16.59
CA PHE A 119 4.72 -6.87 17.28
C PHE A 119 5.05 -7.10 18.75
N SER A 120 4.32 -6.43 19.63
CA SER A 120 4.45 -6.52 21.07
C SER A 120 3.07 -6.45 21.72
N ASN A 121 2.84 -7.20 22.79
CA ASN A 121 1.58 -7.18 23.54
C ASN A 121 0.33 -7.30 22.66
N TYR A 122 0.35 -8.20 21.65
CA TYR A 122 -0.72 -8.42 20.67
C TYR A 122 -1.05 -7.24 19.75
N THR A 123 -0.18 -6.24 19.69
CA THR A 123 -0.31 -5.05 18.82
C THR A 123 0.99 -4.75 18.08
N TYR A 124 0.87 -4.05 16.94
CA TYR A 124 2.04 -3.50 16.26
C TYR A 124 2.35 -2.11 16.83
N GLU A 125 3.54 -1.94 17.36
CA GLU A 125 4.06 -0.68 17.88
C GLU A 125 5.10 -0.09 16.94
N PRO A 126 5.10 1.25 16.70
CA PRO A 126 6.10 1.87 15.85
C PRO A 126 7.51 1.67 16.43
N ALA A 127 8.38 0.99 15.70
CA ALA A 127 9.81 0.85 16.06
C ALA A 127 10.62 2.07 15.65
N VAL A 128 10.17 2.74 14.57
CA VAL A 128 10.71 4.01 14.05
C VAL A 128 9.54 4.82 13.52
N GLY A 129 9.56 6.14 13.70
CA GLY A 129 8.57 7.04 13.09
C GLY A 129 8.58 6.96 11.56
N THR A 130 7.58 7.57 10.94
CA THR A 130 7.50 7.64 9.47
C THR A 130 8.73 8.34 8.90
N ILE A 131 9.43 7.65 8.01
CA ILE A 131 10.63 8.17 7.33
C ILE A 131 10.29 8.44 5.88
N GLU A 132 10.53 9.67 5.42
CA GLU A 132 10.38 10.08 4.04
C GLU A 132 11.70 9.83 3.29
N LEU A 133 11.65 9.04 2.23
CA LEU A 133 12.79 8.70 1.39
C LEU A 133 12.61 9.31 0.00
N HIS A 134 13.69 9.89 -0.53
CA HIS A 134 13.69 10.55 -1.82
C HIS A 134 14.69 9.93 -2.78
N SER A 135 14.39 10.06 -4.08
CA SER A 135 15.30 9.73 -5.19
C SER A 135 15.95 8.34 -5.05
N LYS A 136 17.27 8.27 -4.99
CA LYS A 136 18.04 7.01 -4.96
C LYS A 136 17.67 6.07 -3.80
N GLN A 137 17.34 6.62 -2.62
CA GLN A 137 16.94 5.78 -1.47
C GLN A 137 15.54 5.19 -1.67
N ALA A 138 14.61 5.97 -2.21
CA ALA A 138 13.28 5.48 -2.55
C ALA A 138 13.35 4.40 -3.63
N GLU A 139 14.09 4.63 -4.71
CA GLU A 139 14.32 3.65 -5.77
C GLU A 139 14.94 2.35 -5.23
N LYS A 140 15.95 2.47 -4.38
CA LYS A 140 16.61 1.31 -3.77
C LYS A 140 15.65 0.50 -2.90
N LEU A 141 14.86 1.16 -2.05
CA LEU A 141 13.86 0.48 -1.24
C LEU A 141 12.83 -0.24 -2.11
N ILE A 142 12.28 0.44 -3.12
CA ILE A 142 11.29 -0.14 -4.03
C ILE A 142 11.86 -1.31 -4.82
N SER A 143 13.12 -1.23 -5.24
CA SER A 143 13.79 -2.35 -5.93
C SER A 143 13.94 -3.58 -5.02
N MET A 144 14.21 -3.38 -3.73
CA MET A 144 14.27 -4.46 -2.74
C MET A 144 12.90 -5.10 -2.47
N LEU A 145 11.81 -4.33 -2.56
CA LEU A 145 10.43 -4.83 -2.41
C LEU A 145 9.98 -5.70 -3.60
N LYS A 146 10.56 -5.50 -4.78
CA LYS A 146 10.19 -6.19 -6.03
C LYS A 146 11.00 -7.45 -6.30
N LYS A 147 12.07 -7.68 -5.55
CA LYS A 147 12.88 -8.91 -5.63
C LYS A 147 12.22 -10.04 -4.86
#